data_37324cc8edcd384752dfdb49b498addb
#
_entry.id   37324cc8edcd384752dfdb49b498addb
#
_cell.length_a   1.000
_cell.length_b   1.000
_cell.length_c   1.000
_cell.angle_alpha   90.00
_cell.angle_beta   90.00
_cell.angle_gamma   90.00
#
_symmetry.space_group_name_H-M   'P 1'
#
loop_
_entity.id
_entity.type
_entity.pdbx_description
1 polymer ?
#
loop_
_entity_poly.entity_id
_entity_poly.type
_entity_poly.pdbx_seq_one_letter_code
_entity_poly.pdbx_strand_id
1 'polypeptide(L)'
;MKLGVVGVVIASLMFGAASLFVSTAYAADMPSGQRIANANACMGCHAVDRKLVGPSFQQIAGRYKGDAQAPAKLARKVKDGGSGVWGMIPMPAHQSMSDADIRAVVDWVLAGAPSK
;
A
#
# COMPACT_ATOMS: atom_id res chain seq x y z
N MET A 1 3.90 -30.45 75.67
CA MET A 1 4.50 -30.96 74.48
C MET A 1 3.51 -30.84 73.32
N LYS A 2 3.57 -29.76 72.62
CA LYS A 2 2.70 -29.52 71.45
C LYS A 2 3.52 -28.88 70.37
N LEU A 3 3.75 -29.61 69.29
CA LEU A 3 4.42 -29.10 68.06
C LEU A 3 3.45 -28.23 67.30
N GLY A 4 3.82 -26.99 67.14
CA GLY A 4 3.13 -26.08 66.24
C GLY A 4 3.61 -26.29 64.81
N VAL A 5 2.66 -26.62 63.95
CA VAL A 5 2.89 -26.70 62.49
C VAL A 5 2.85 -25.28 61.93
N VAL A 6 3.98 -24.80 61.43
CA VAL A 6 4.06 -23.56 60.71
C VAL A 6 3.65 -23.79 59.26
N GLY A 7 2.52 -23.27 58.89
CA GLY A 7 2.04 -23.31 57.51
C GLY A 7 2.80 -22.29 56.66
N VAL A 8 3.52 -22.79 55.69
CA VAL A 8 4.16 -22.00 54.65
C VAL A 8 3.13 -21.67 53.59
N VAL A 9 2.74 -20.40 53.49
CA VAL A 9 1.89 -19.90 52.40
C VAL A 9 2.82 -19.54 51.25
N ILE A 10 2.79 -20.36 50.22
CA ILE A 10 3.47 -20.05 48.96
C ILE A 10 2.56 -19.14 48.14
N ALA A 11 2.89 -17.87 48.08
CA ALA A 11 2.25 -16.91 47.19
C ALA A 11 2.78 -17.13 45.76
N SER A 12 1.97 -17.75 44.92
CA SER A 12 2.23 -17.86 43.48
C SER A 12 2.02 -16.52 42.80
N LEU A 13 3.10 -15.86 42.46
CA LEU A 13 3.11 -14.69 41.57
C LEU A 13 2.82 -15.17 40.14
N MET A 14 1.61 -15.00 39.68
CA MET A 14 1.26 -15.11 38.28
C MET A 14 1.79 -13.91 37.53
N PHE A 15 2.90 -14.06 36.83
CA PHE A 15 3.38 -13.13 35.82
C PHE A 15 2.47 -13.25 34.62
N GLY A 16 1.52 -12.34 34.48
CA GLY A 16 0.72 -12.19 33.27
C GLY A 16 1.60 -11.69 32.13
N ALA A 17 1.81 -12.56 31.15
CA ALA A 17 2.44 -12.16 29.90
C ALA A 17 1.50 -11.19 29.17
N ALA A 18 1.77 -9.90 29.25
CA ALA A 18 1.15 -8.89 28.42
C ALA A 18 1.68 -9.09 27.00
N SER A 19 0.96 -9.80 26.17
CA SER A 19 1.23 -9.92 24.74
C SER A 19 0.98 -8.57 24.08
N LEU A 20 2.07 -7.91 23.69
CA LEU A 20 2.04 -6.68 22.92
C LEU A 20 1.56 -6.97 21.50
N PHE A 21 0.26 -6.93 21.27
CA PHE A 21 -0.32 -6.85 19.94
C PHE A 21 -0.30 -5.39 19.48
N VAL A 22 0.84 -4.92 19.04
CA VAL A 22 0.97 -3.64 18.38
C VAL A 22 1.66 -3.87 17.04
N SER A 23 0.91 -4.07 15.97
CA SER A 23 1.48 -3.92 14.62
C SER A 23 0.51 -4.06 13.44
N THR A 24 -0.81 -4.07 13.59
CA THR A 24 -1.70 -4.25 12.42
C THR A 24 -2.56 -3.05 12.05
N ALA A 25 -2.58 -1.99 12.85
CA ALA A 25 -3.49 -0.86 12.63
C ALA A 25 -3.07 0.05 11.46
N TYR A 26 -1.77 0.24 11.21
CA TYR A 26 -1.31 1.16 10.16
C TYR A 26 -1.54 0.67 8.73
N ALA A 27 -1.50 -0.65 8.50
CA ALA A 27 -1.75 -1.20 7.17
C ALA A 27 -3.25 -1.21 6.79
N ALA A 28 -4.16 -1.15 7.77
CA ALA A 28 -5.60 -1.17 7.54
C ALA A 28 -6.15 0.17 7.04
N ASP A 29 -5.48 1.30 7.34
CA ASP A 29 -5.92 2.64 6.94
C ASP A 29 -5.38 3.08 5.56
N MET A 30 -4.43 2.34 5.00
CA MET A 30 -3.84 2.66 3.70
C MET A 30 -4.78 2.25 2.58
N PRO A 31 -5.09 3.14 1.61
CA PRO A 31 -5.89 2.80 0.45
C PRO A 31 -5.36 1.58 -0.30
N SER A 32 -6.25 0.72 -0.79
CA SER A 32 -5.87 -0.50 -1.50
C SER A 32 -4.95 -0.23 -2.68
N GLY A 33 -5.23 0.80 -3.48
CA GLY A 33 -4.39 1.21 -4.60
C GLY A 33 -2.96 1.58 -4.18
N GLN A 34 -2.81 2.26 -3.04
CA GLN A 34 -1.49 2.60 -2.51
C GLN A 34 -0.71 1.37 -2.05
N ARG A 35 -1.36 0.42 -1.39
CA ARG A 35 -0.73 -0.85 -1.00
C ARG A 35 -0.24 -1.63 -2.21
N ILE A 36 -1.07 -1.70 -3.25
CA ILE A 36 -0.73 -2.38 -4.51
C ILE A 36 0.44 -1.67 -5.21
N ALA A 37 0.43 -0.34 -5.28
CA ALA A 37 1.51 0.45 -5.85
C ALA A 37 2.85 0.19 -5.12
N ASN A 38 2.83 0.15 -3.79
CA ASN A 38 4.02 -0.16 -2.99
C ASN A 38 4.52 -1.60 -3.24
N ALA A 39 3.62 -2.57 -3.33
CA ALA A 39 3.96 -3.98 -3.51
C ALA A 39 4.51 -4.29 -4.93
N ASN A 40 4.19 -3.46 -5.92
CA ASN A 40 4.56 -3.68 -7.32
C ASN A 40 5.62 -2.69 -7.84
N ALA A 41 6.41 -2.13 -6.95
CA ALA A 41 7.54 -1.24 -7.24
C ALA A 41 7.18 0.04 -8.04
N CYS A 42 5.92 0.45 -8.07
CA CYS A 42 5.50 1.68 -8.74
C CYS A 42 6.22 2.90 -8.18
N MET A 43 6.46 2.91 -6.87
CA MET A 43 7.11 4.01 -6.16
C MET A 43 8.61 4.15 -6.47
N GLY A 44 9.22 3.20 -7.18
CA GLY A 44 10.59 3.32 -7.66
C GLY A 44 10.74 4.34 -8.80
N CYS A 45 9.66 4.57 -9.57
CA CYS A 45 9.65 5.48 -10.72
C CYS A 45 8.63 6.61 -10.59
N HIS A 46 7.63 6.46 -9.73
CA HIS A 46 6.59 7.45 -9.48
C HIS A 46 6.58 7.90 -8.02
N ALA A 47 6.25 9.15 -7.79
CA ALA A 47 5.86 9.67 -6.48
C ALA A 47 4.43 10.21 -6.54
N VAL A 48 3.83 10.49 -5.39
CA VAL A 48 2.47 11.04 -5.34
C VAL A 48 2.44 12.45 -5.95
N ASP A 49 3.37 13.31 -5.55
CA ASP A 49 3.31 14.76 -5.76
C ASP A 49 4.45 15.33 -6.59
N ARG A 50 5.46 14.54 -6.95
CA ARG A 50 6.61 15.02 -7.72
C ARG A 50 7.04 14.05 -8.80
N LYS A 51 7.60 14.60 -9.88
CA LYS A 51 8.21 13.80 -10.94
C LYS A 51 9.49 13.13 -10.44
N LEU A 52 9.62 11.84 -10.74
CA LEU A 52 10.85 11.08 -10.63
C LEU A 52 11.29 10.62 -12.03
N VAL A 53 11.47 9.33 -12.24
CA VAL A 53 11.67 8.75 -13.58
C VAL A 53 10.41 8.93 -14.42
N GLY A 54 9.25 8.59 -13.85
CA GLY A 54 7.93 8.83 -14.44
C GLY A 54 7.24 10.07 -13.86
N PRO A 55 6.06 10.42 -14.40
CA PRO A 55 5.24 11.50 -13.86
C PRO A 55 4.77 11.20 -12.45
N SER A 56 4.44 12.24 -11.66
CA SER A 56 3.76 12.03 -10.39
C SER A 56 2.35 11.49 -10.61
N PHE A 57 1.81 10.81 -9.61
CA PHE A 57 0.41 10.33 -9.70
C PHE A 57 -0.57 11.50 -9.80
N GLN A 58 -0.29 12.63 -9.15
CA GLN A 58 -1.11 13.83 -9.27
C GLN A 58 -1.05 14.47 -10.66
N GLN A 59 0.11 14.45 -11.33
CA GLN A 59 0.21 14.86 -12.74
C GLN A 59 -0.61 13.97 -13.65
N ILE A 60 -0.60 12.65 -13.41
CA ILE A 60 -1.42 11.71 -14.17
C ILE A 60 -2.90 12.01 -13.96
N ALA A 61 -3.36 12.14 -12.71
CA ALA A 61 -4.73 12.48 -12.39
C ALA A 61 -5.19 13.78 -13.07
N GLY A 62 -4.33 14.81 -13.05
CA GLY A 62 -4.61 16.09 -13.69
C GLY A 62 -4.74 15.97 -15.21
N ARG A 63 -3.83 15.23 -15.86
CA ARG A 63 -3.83 15.05 -17.32
C ARG A 63 -5.09 14.33 -17.82
N TYR A 64 -5.56 13.35 -17.08
CA TYR A 64 -6.71 12.53 -17.46
C TYR A 64 -8.03 12.98 -16.84
N LYS A 65 -8.04 14.14 -16.19
CA LYS A 65 -9.26 14.69 -15.58
C LYS A 65 -10.36 14.86 -16.63
N GLY A 66 -11.54 14.25 -16.37
CA GLY A 66 -12.67 14.32 -17.28
C GLY A 66 -12.61 13.38 -18.49
N ASP A 67 -11.55 12.60 -18.64
CA ASP A 67 -11.47 11.58 -19.70
C ASP A 67 -12.15 10.28 -19.24
N ALA A 68 -13.32 10.00 -19.77
CA ALA A 68 -14.08 8.78 -19.48
C ALA A 68 -13.34 7.49 -19.86
N GLN A 69 -12.35 7.56 -20.77
CA GLN A 69 -11.54 6.43 -21.19
C GLN A 69 -10.26 6.23 -20.34
N ALA A 70 -9.99 7.15 -19.42
CA ALA A 70 -8.77 7.12 -18.62
C ALA A 70 -8.56 5.80 -17.86
N PRO A 71 -9.57 5.22 -17.19
CA PRO A 71 -9.39 3.95 -16.49
C PRO A 71 -8.89 2.82 -17.42
N ALA A 72 -9.48 2.68 -18.60
CA ALA A 72 -9.09 1.65 -19.57
C ALA A 72 -7.71 1.93 -20.19
N LYS A 73 -7.43 3.18 -20.53
CA LYS A 73 -6.13 3.60 -21.09
C LYS A 73 -4.99 3.34 -20.10
N LEU A 74 -5.18 3.73 -18.84
CA LEU A 74 -4.16 3.56 -17.80
C LEU A 74 -4.00 2.11 -17.37
N ALA A 75 -5.08 1.33 -17.31
CA ALA A 75 -5.00 -0.10 -17.04
C ALA A 75 -4.15 -0.82 -18.10
N ARG A 76 -4.36 -0.51 -19.38
CA ARG A 76 -3.55 -1.03 -20.46
C ARG A 76 -2.09 -0.57 -20.36
N LYS A 77 -1.86 0.69 -20.02
CA LYS A 77 -0.51 1.23 -19.82
C LYS A 77 0.24 0.50 -18.71
N VAL A 78 -0.40 0.20 -17.62
CA VAL A 78 0.21 -0.59 -16.52
C VAL A 78 0.49 -2.02 -16.99
N LYS A 79 -0.45 -2.65 -17.65
CA LYS A 79 -0.32 -4.05 -18.12
C LYS A 79 0.80 -4.22 -19.14
N ASP A 80 0.81 -3.35 -20.14
CA ASP A 80 1.66 -3.48 -21.34
C ASP A 80 2.92 -2.61 -21.29
N GLY A 81 2.95 -1.59 -20.42
CA GLY A 81 4.04 -0.63 -20.36
C GLY A 81 4.09 0.31 -21.59
N GLY A 82 5.25 0.86 -21.84
CA GLY A 82 5.53 1.69 -23.01
C GLY A 82 5.95 3.10 -22.70
N SER A 83 6.20 3.90 -23.76
CA SER A 83 6.69 5.28 -23.70
C SER A 83 5.90 6.21 -24.61
N GLY A 84 6.26 7.48 -24.64
CA GLY A 84 5.77 8.47 -25.58
C GLY A 84 4.78 9.48 -25.01
N VAL A 85 3.88 9.07 -24.11
CA VAL A 85 2.90 10.01 -23.50
C VAL A 85 3.56 11.02 -22.57
N TRP A 86 4.57 10.58 -21.82
CA TRP A 86 5.30 11.38 -20.84
C TRP A 86 6.79 11.51 -21.15
N GLY A 87 7.19 11.18 -22.37
CA GLY A 87 8.57 11.22 -22.82
C GLY A 87 9.08 9.87 -23.31
N MET A 88 10.39 9.78 -23.50
CA MET A 88 11.03 8.62 -24.15
C MET A 88 11.35 7.47 -23.21
N ILE A 89 11.42 7.70 -21.90
CA ILE A 89 11.76 6.66 -20.93
C ILE A 89 10.56 5.72 -20.82
N PRO A 90 10.74 4.40 -21.10
CA PRO A 90 9.65 3.48 -21.06
C PRO A 90 9.25 3.11 -19.64
N MET A 91 7.95 3.00 -19.40
CA MET A 91 7.40 2.33 -18.23
C MET A 91 7.44 0.82 -18.45
N PRO A 92 8.00 0.04 -17.53
CA PRO A 92 7.96 -1.42 -17.64
C PRO A 92 6.54 -1.98 -17.62
N ALA A 93 6.33 -3.10 -18.32
CA ALA A 93 5.06 -3.83 -18.28
C ALA A 93 4.90 -4.59 -16.95
N HIS A 94 3.68 -4.62 -16.43
CA HIS A 94 3.32 -5.35 -15.20
C HIS A 94 2.36 -6.50 -15.54
N GLN A 95 2.77 -7.38 -16.43
CA GLN A 95 1.92 -8.45 -16.96
C GLN A 95 1.49 -9.48 -15.93
N SER A 96 2.25 -9.65 -14.86
CA SER A 96 1.92 -10.55 -13.75
C SER A 96 0.86 -10.00 -12.78
N MET A 97 0.58 -8.70 -12.81
CA MET A 97 -0.48 -8.12 -11.99
C MET A 97 -1.86 -8.58 -12.46
N SER A 98 -2.75 -8.88 -11.50
CA SER A 98 -4.15 -9.16 -11.81
C SER A 98 -4.85 -7.91 -12.35
N ASP A 99 -5.87 -8.10 -13.17
CA ASP A 99 -6.66 -6.98 -13.70
C ASP A 99 -7.39 -6.22 -12.57
N ALA A 100 -7.76 -6.92 -11.50
CA ALA A 100 -8.36 -6.31 -10.31
C ALA A 100 -7.37 -5.38 -9.58
N ASP A 101 -6.12 -5.81 -9.40
CA ASP A 101 -5.08 -4.98 -8.79
C ASP A 101 -4.71 -3.78 -9.65
N ILE A 102 -4.60 -3.98 -10.98
CA ILE A 102 -4.36 -2.88 -11.92
C ILE A 102 -5.49 -1.87 -11.83
N ARG A 103 -6.74 -2.31 -11.80
CA ARG A 103 -7.89 -1.41 -11.66
C ARG A 103 -7.84 -0.63 -10.35
N ALA A 104 -7.57 -1.29 -9.25
CA ALA A 104 -7.50 -0.65 -7.94
C ALA A 104 -6.40 0.42 -7.87
N VAL A 105 -5.22 0.17 -8.43
CA VAL A 105 -4.15 1.17 -8.46
C VAL A 105 -4.48 2.32 -9.41
N VAL A 106 -5.06 2.05 -10.57
CA VAL A 106 -5.47 3.08 -11.54
C VAL A 106 -6.55 3.99 -10.95
N ASP A 107 -7.57 3.42 -10.31
CA ASP A 107 -8.63 4.20 -9.66
C ASP A 107 -8.08 5.09 -8.55
N TRP A 108 -7.16 4.58 -7.75
CA TRP A 108 -6.48 5.35 -6.72
C TRP A 108 -5.65 6.51 -7.32
N VAL A 109 -4.89 6.26 -8.38
CA VAL A 109 -4.12 7.30 -9.08
C VAL A 109 -5.03 8.38 -9.64
N LEU A 110 -6.12 7.99 -10.33
CA LEU A 110 -7.08 8.92 -10.91
C LEU A 110 -7.84 9.75 -9.85
N ALA A 111 -7.97 9.23 -8.64
CA ALA A 111 -8.50 9.98 -7.51
C ALA A 111 -7.51 11.00 -6.92
N GLY A 112 -6.30 11.10 -7.47
CA GLY A 112 -5.25 12.00 -6.98
C GLY A 112 -4.28 11.35 -5.99
N ALA A 113 -4.28 10.03 -5.91
CA ALA A 113 -3.42 9.24 -5.02
C ALA A 113 -3.52 9.66 -3.53
N PRO A 114 -4.73 9.71 -2.96
CA PRO A 114 -4.91 10.15 -1.58
C PRO A 114 -4.26 9.19 -0.58
N SER A 115 -3.84 9.72 0.57
CA SER A 115 -3.25 8.94 1.66
C SER A 115 -4.28 8.27 2.58
N LYS A 116 -5.54 8.67 2.45
CA LYS A 116 -6.69 8.15 3.21
C LYS A 116 -7.94 8.16 2.35
#